data_0dc44ab89e03cdfd2fb69943ca5cf0a6
#
_entry.id   0dc44ab89e03cdfd2fb69943ca5cf0a6
#
_cell.length_a   1.000
_cell.length_b   1.000
_cell.length_c   1.000
_cell.angle_alpha   90.00
_cell.angle_beta   90.00
_cell.angle_gamma   90.00
#
_symmetry.space_group_name_H-M   'P 1'
#
loop_
_entity.id
_entity.type
_entity.pdbx_description
1 polymer ?
#
loop_
_entity_poly.entity_id
_entity_poly.type
_entity_poly.pdbx_seq_one_letter_code
_entity_poly.pdbx_strand_id
1 'polypeptide(L)'
;MLVIGNGRMITRDASNPFVENGAVAMDGNTIVMVGVTEEVKKAYPDAEFIDAKGGVIMPAFINAHEHIYSSFARGLSINGYNPQGFLDILDGLWWTVDRHLTLEQTKLSAYATYIDSIKNGVTTVFDHHASFGHITGSLNAIEEAAKDLGVRTCLCYEISDRDGMEKSKESVTVSYTHLTLPTIIAV
;
A
#
# COMPACT_ATOMS: atom_id res chain seq x y z
N MET A 1 -8.44 -22.54 -6.67
CA MET A 1 -9.77 -21.91 -6.48
C MET A 1 -10.03 -21.74 -5.00
N LEU A 2 -10.45 -20.56 -4.55
CA LEU A 2 -10.76 -20.23 -3.17
C LEU A 2 -12.17 -19.62 -3.11
N VAL A 3 -12.98 -20.04 -2.14
CA VAL A 3 -14.29 -19.44 -1.82
C VAL A 3 -14.27 -18.91 -0.40
N ILE A 4 -14.64 -17.65 -0.21
CA ILE A 4 -14.89 -17.07 1.11
C ILE A 4 -16.39 -16.82 1.20
N GLY A 5 -17.06 -17.41 2.19
CA GLY A 5 -18.53 -17.34 2.28
C GLY A 5 -19.04 -17.26 3.71
N ASN A 6 -20.36 -17.39 3.88
CA ASN A 6 -21.05 -17.21 5.15
C ASN A 6 -20.82 -15.82 5.77
N GLY A 7 -20.71 -14.80 4.92
CA GLY A 7 -20.46 -13.41 5.36
C GLY A 7 -21.53 -12.44 4.88
N ARG A 8 -21.62 -11.31 5.53
CA ARG A 8 -22.40 -10.14 5.08
C ARG A 8 -21.60 -9.41 4.02
N MET A 9 -22.01 -9.54 2.76
CA MET A 9 -21.21 -9.05 1.64
C MET A 9 -21.66 -7.67 1.17
N ILE A 10 -20.69 -6.77 1.03
CA ILE A 10 -20.84 -5.46 0.39
C ILE A 10 -20.21 -5.58 -1.01
N THR A 11 -21.02 -5.53 -2.06
CA THR A 11 -20.57 -5.78 -3.44
C THR A 11 -20.06 -4.52 -4.14
N ARG A 12 -20.55 -3.34 -3.75
CA ARG A 12 -20.42 -2.06 -4.47
C ARG A 12 -21.15 -2.03 -5.82
N ASP A 13 -21.91 -3.05 -6.15
CA ASP A 13 -22.85 -3.04 -7.29
C ASP A 13 -24.13 -2.27 -6.90
N ALA A 14 -24.48 -1.24 -7.67
CA ALA A 14 -25.65 -0.41 -7.38
C ALA A 14 -26.97 -1.20 -7.48
N SER A 15 -27.02 -2.26 -8.28
CA SER A 15 -28.21 -3.10 -8.46
C SER A 15 -28.37 -4.15 -7.34
N ASN A 16 -27.28 -4.54 -6.69
CA ASN A 16 -27.26 -5.52 -5.60
C ASN A 16 -26.15 -5.18 -4.59
N PRO A 17 -26.27 -4.08 -3.85
CA PRO A 17 -25.17 -3.56 -3.02
C PRO A 17 -24.82 -4.42 -1.81
N PHE A 18 -25.74 -5.34 -1.42
CA PHE A 18 -25.58 -6.12 -0.20
C PHE A 18 -26.19 -7.53 -0.35
N VAL A 19 -25.45 -8.56 0.14
CA VAL A 19 -25.91 -9.95 0.21
C VAL A 19 -25.72 -10.46 1.64
N GLU A 20 -26.82 -10.81 2.32
CA GLU A 20 -26.84 -11.19 3.76
C GLU A 20 -25.97 -12.41 4.05
N ASN A 21 -26.06 -13.46 3.23
CA ASN A 21 -25.21 -14.65 3.32
C ASN A 21 -24.41 -14.80 2.02
N GLY A 22 -23.48 -13.88 1.82
CA GLY A 22 -22.72 -13.77 0.60
C GLY A 22 -21.44 -14.59 0.59
N ALA A 23 -20.99 -14.90 -0.63
CA ALA A 23 -19.68 -15.50 -0.89
C ALA A 23 -19.04 -14.92 -2.15
N VAL A 24 -17.70 -14.94 -2.16
CA VAL A 24 -16.86 -14.62 -3.31
C VAL A 24 -16.00 -15.82 -3.65
N ALA A 25 -15.95 -16.19 -4.95
CA ALA A 25 -15.04 -17.19 -5.49
C ALA A 25 -13.91 -16.51 -6.26
N MET A 26 -12.69 -16.98 -6.03
CA MET A 26 -11.47 -16.45 -6.63
C MET A 26 -10.65 -17.56 -7.26
N ASP A 27 -10.11 -17.27 -8.45
CA ASP A 27 -9.11 -18.09 -9.13
C ASP A 27 -7.81 -17.28 -9.23
N GLY A 28 -6.81 -17.67 -8.43
CA GLY A 28 -5.62 -16.83 -8.25
C GLY A 28 -6.01 -15.44 -7.75
N ASN A 29 -5.70 -14.42 -8.54
CA ASN A 29 -5.97 -13.00 -8.22
C ASN A 29 -7.26 -12.45 -8.87
N THR A 30 -8.10 -13.31 -9.45
CA THR A 30 -9.31 -12.90 -10.17
C THR A 30 -10.57 -13.35 -9.45
N ILE A 31 -11.50 -12.43 -9.20
CA ILE A 31 -12.85 -12.76 -8.73
C ILE A 31 -13.63 -13.35 -9.92
N VAL A 32 -14.11 -14.59 -9.77
CA VAL A 32 -14.83 -15.30 -10.82
C VAL A 32 -16.33 -15.40 -10.57
N MET A 33 -16.76 -15.31 -9.31
CA MET A 33 -18.18 -15.30 -8.95
C MET A 33 -18.42 -14.57 -7.63
N VAL A 34 -19.54 -13.86 -7.55
CA VAL A 34 -20.07 -13.23 -6.34
C VAL A 34 -21.54 -13.57 -6.25
N GLY A 35 -22.03 -13.97 -5.07
CA GLY A 35 -23.44 -14.33 -4.90
C GLY A 35 -23.75 -14.88 -3.51
N VAL A 36 -24.88 -15.54 -3.39
CA VAL A 36 -25.27 -16.24 -2.16
C VAL A 36 -24.32 -17.43 -1.93
N THR A 37 -23.92 -17.66 -0.67
CA THR A 37 -22.94 -18.70 -0.30
C THR A 37 -23.28 -20.07 -0.87
N GLU A 38 -24.53 -20.50 -0.79
CA GLU A 38 -24.94 -21.83 -1.26
C GLU A 38 -24.79 -21.98 -2.79
N GLU A 39 -25.07 -20.93 -3.56
CA GLU A 39 -24.93 -20.92 -5.00
C GLU A 39 -23.45 -20.98 -5.41
N VAL A 40 -22.61 -20.17 -4.77
CA VAL A 40 -21.17 -20.13 -5.06
C VAL A 40 -20.51 -21.46 -4.70
N LYS A 41 -20.83 -22.05 -3.54
CA LYS A 41 -20.33 -23.39 -3.16
C LYS A 41 -20.78 -24.48 -4.11
N LYS A 42 -22.01 -24.41 -4.60
CA LYS A 42 -22.51 -25.37 -5.59
C LYS A 42 -21.78 -25.23 -6.94
N ALA A 43 -21.42 -24.01 -7.34
CA ALA A 43 -20.68 -23.78 -8.57
C ALA A 43 -19.21 -24.24 -8.48
N TYR A 44 -18.63 -24.19 -7.28
CA TYR A 44 -17.22 -24.53 -7.02
C TYR A 44 -17.07 -25.51 -5.85
N PRO A 45 -17.55 -26.76 -6.00
CA PRO A 45 -17.63 -27.73 -4.89
C PRO A 45 -16.24 -28.18 -4.38
N ASP A 46 -15.23 -28.15 -5.24
CA ASP A 46 -13.85 -28.56 -4.93
C ASP A 46 -12.94 -27.39 -4.50
N ALA A 47 -13.49 -26.18 -4.36
CA ALA A 47 -12.71 -25.03 -3.91
C ALA A 47 -12.40 -25.11 -2.41
N GLU A 48 -11.20 -24.63 -2.02
CA GLU A 48 -10.92 -24.35 -0.63
C GLU A 48 -11.95 -23.35 -0.09
N PHE A 49 -12.52 -23.63 1.11
CA PHE A 49 -13.56 -22.79 1.69
C PHE A 49 -13.11 -22.13 2.97
N ILE A 50 -13.19 -20.81 3.01
CA ILE A 50 -12.97 -20.00 4.22
C ILE A 50 -14.35 -19.53 4.72
N ASP A 51 -14.69 -19.90 5.96
CA ASP A 51 -15.90 -19.46 6.63
C ASP A 51 -15.70 -18.07 7.26
N ALA A 52 -16.39 -17.07 6.76
CA ALA A 52 -16.37 -15.71 7.32
C ALA A 52 -17.16 -15.59 8.64
N LYS A 53 -17.89 -16.64 9.07
CA LYS A 53 -18.62 -16.71 10.35
C LYS A 53 -19.50 -15.49 10.62
N GLY A 54 -20.22 -15.00 9.61
CA GLY A 54 -21.06 -13.81 9.68
C GLY A 54 -20.29 -12.48 9.67
N GLY A 55 -18.98 -12.53 9.47
CA GLY A 55 -18.16 -11.33 9.26
C GLY A 55 -18.51 -10.58 7.98
N VAL A 56 -17.90 -9.43 7.78
CA VAL A 56 -18.11 -8.63 6.55
C VAL A 56 -17.13 -9.07 5.47
N ILE A 57 -17.66 -9.35 4.27
CA ILE A 57 -16.90 -9.56 3.05
C ILE A 57 -17.10 -8.31 2.16
N MET A 58 -16.02 -7.63 1.82
CA MET A 58 -16.08 -6.38 1.04
C MET A 58 -14.81 -6.17 0.24
N PRO A 59 -14.82 -5.32 -0.80
CA PRO A 59 -13.60 -4.87 -1.44
C PRO A 59 -12.64 -4.25 -0.42
N ALA A 60 -11.37 -4.56 -0.55
CA ALA A 60 -10.35 -4.06 0.37
C ALA A 60 -10.20 -2.54 0.29
N PHE A 61 -9.62 -1.94 1.33
CA PHE A 61 -9.34 -0.52 1.37
C PHE A 61 -8.18 -0.13 0.45
N ILE A 62 -8.25 1.10 -0.02
CA ILE A 62 -7.20 1.77 -0.78
C ILE A 62 -6.67 2.91 0.09
N ASN A 63 -5.38 2.89 0.42
CA ASN A 63 -4.71 4.02 1.04
C ASN A 63 -4.21 4.95 -0.07
N ALA A 64 -4.91 6.05 -0.29
CA ALA A 64 -4.63 6.99 -1.37
C ALA A 64 -3.63 8.10 -0.98
N HIS A 65 -3.12 8.11 0.25
CA HIS A 65 -2.15 9.08 0.75
C HIS A 65 -1.21 8.41 1.75
N GLU A 66 0.01 8.11 1.33
CA GLU A 66 1.02 7.49 2.17
C GLU A 66 2.38 8.16 1.95
N HIS A 67 3.18 8.10 2.99
CA HIS A 67 4.59 8.45 2.99
C HIS A 67 5.37 7.30 3.66
N ILE A 68 5.66 6.26 2.89
CA ILE A 68 6.26 5.00 3.38
C ILE A 68 7.49 5.23 4.25
N TYR A 69 8.36 6.16 3.86
CA TYR A 69 9.57 6.48 4.62
C TYR A 69 9.28 6.95 6.05
N SER A 70 8.09 7.46 6.32
CA SER A 70 7.68 7.99 7.62
C SER A 70 7.49 6.90 8.69
N SER A 71 7.45 5.62 8.31
CA SER A 71 7.22 4.52 9.25
C SER A 71 8.29 4.46 10.35
N PHE A 72 9.51 4.89 10.07
CA PHE A 72 10.59 4.98 11.07
C PHE A 72 10.48 6.19 12.01
N ALA A 73 9.61 7.14 11.72
CA ALA A 73 9.35 8.26 12.64
C ALA A 73 8.39 7.90 13.78
N ARG A 74 7.76 6.73 13.72
CA ARG A 74 6.86 6.27 14.79
C ARG A 74 7.62 6.09 16.10
N GLY A 75 7.24 6.88 17.12
CA GLY A 75 7.90 6.86 18.42
C GLY A 75 9.27 7.56 18.46
N LEU A 76 9.71 8.19 17.37
CA LEU A 76 10.94 8.94 17.34
C LEU A 76 10.83 10.18 18.23
N SER A 77 11.83 10.36 19.10
CA SER A 77 11.99 11.56 19.91
C SER A 77 13.30 12.25 19.55
N ILE A 78 13.22 13.51 19.17
CA ILE A 78 14.40 14.33 18.81
C ILE A 78 14.65 15.31 19.95
N ASN A 79 15.85 15.23 20.55
CA ASN A 79 16.23 16.11 21.66
C ASN A 79 16.28 17.57 21.20
N GLY A 80 15.62 18.45 21.98
CA GLY A 80 15.58 19.88 21.68
C GLY A 80 14.66 20.27 20.53
N TYR A 81 13.93 19.31 19.94
CA TYR A 81 12.97 19.58 18.87
C TYR A 81 11.67 20.16 19.46
N ASN A 82 11.40 21.42 19.12
CA ASN A 82 10.21 22.15 19.57
C ASN A 82 9.64 22.98 18.42
N PRO A 83 8.95 22.35 17.44
CA PRO A 83 8.45 23.03 16.24
C PRO A 83 7.39 24.07 16.62
N GLN A 84 7.46 25.25 16.00
CA GLN A 84 6.49 26.32 16.16
C GLN A 84 5.51 26.39 14.97
N GLY A 85 5.81 25.69 13.87
CA GLY A 85 4.99 25.67 12.67
C GLY A 85 5.27 24.44 11.80
N PHE A 86 4.48 24.33 10.74
CA PHE A 86 4.56 23.18 9.83
C PHE A 86 5.93 23.05 9.14
N LEU A 87 6.53 24.17 8.76
CA LEU A 87 7.86 24.16 8.14
C LEU A 87 8.94 23.61 9.09
N ASP A 88 8.83 23.93 10.40
CA ASP A 88 9.74 23.38 11.41
C ASP A 88 9.57 21.86 11.54
N ILE A 89 8.34 21.36 11.36
CA ILE A 89 8.06 19.92 11.36
C ILE A 89 8.69 19.26 10.11
N LEU A 90 8.60 19.91 8.96
CA LEU A 90 9.23 19.39 7.75
C LEU A 90 10.73 19.33 7.90
N ASP A 91 11.38 20.45 8.23
CA ASP A 91 12.83 20.53 8.28
C ASP A 91 13.42 19.71 9.46
N GLY A 92 12.86 19.87 10.64
CA GLY A 92 13.39 19.24 11.84
C GLY A 92 13.08 17.75 12.00
N LEU A 93 12.03 17.23 11.35
CA LEU A 93 11.62 15.82 11.45
C LEU A 93 11.68 15.12 10.09
N TRP A 94 10.78 15.47 9.16
CA TRP A 94 10.58 14.67 7.96
C TRP A 94 11.79 14.71 7.01
N TRP A 95 12.32 15.88 6.72
CA TRP A 95 13.52 16.04 5.88
C TRP A 95 14.79 15.54 6.57
N THR A 96 14.82 15.55 7.90
CA THR A 96 15.90 14.92 8.66
C THR A 96 15.86 13.42 8.52
N VAL A 97 14.69 12.78 8.66
CA VAL A 97 14.52 11.34 8.47
C VAL A 97 14.91 10.94 7.05
N ASP A 98 14.35 11.60 6.04
CA ASP A 98 14.56 11.21 4.65
C ASP A 98 16.01 11.37 4.17
N ARG A 99 16.74 12.39 4.68
CA ARG A 99 18.15 12.59 4.37
C ARG A 99 19.07 11.49 4.93
N HIS A 100 18.62 10.74 5.93
CA HIS A 100 19.40 9.71 6.59
C HIS A 100 19.03 8.29 6.19
N LEU A 101 17.96 8.09 5.45
CA LEU A 101 17.55 6.77 5.01
C LEU A 101 18.52 6.17 3.99
N THR A 102 18.94 4.94 4.25
CA THR A 102 19.60 4.07 3.27
C THR A 102 18.55 3.31 2.44
N LEU A 103 18.97 2.71 1.32
CA LEU A 103 18.06 1.86 0.51
C LEU A 103 17.50 0.68 1.32
N GLU A 104 18.32 0.07 2.18
CA GLU A 104 17.87 -1.00 3.07
C GLU A 104 16.80 -0.51 4.05
N GLN A 105 17.00 0.65 4.68
CA GLN A 105 16.03 1.24 5.58
C GLN A 105 14.74 1.65 4.86
N THR A 106 14.84 2.15 3.62
CA THR A 106 13.69 2.43 2.76
C THR A 106 12.89 1.15 2.50
N LYS A 107 13.56 0.04 2.16
CA LYS A 107 12.90 -1.27 1.99
C LYS A 107 12.24 -1.75 3.28
N LEU A 108 12.93 -1.64 4.42
CA LEU A 108 12.37 -2.03 5.72
C LEU A 108 11.17 -1.16 6.12
N SER A 109 11.18 0.15 5.82
CA SER A 109 10.03 1.02 6.05
C SER A 109 8.82 0.60 5.22
N ALA A 110 9.05 0.14 3.98
CA ALA A 110 8.01 -0.39 3.12
C ALA A 110 7.41 -1.69 3.69
N TYR A 111 8.23 -2.63 4.16
CA TYR A 111 7.72 -3.82 4.84
C TYR A 111 6.86 -3.46 6.05
N ALA A 112 7.30 -2.54 6.90
CA ALA A 112 6.54 -2.13 8.08
C ALA A 112 5.18 -1.54 7.69
N THR A 113 5.15 -0.62 6.72
CA THR A 113 3.92 0.02 6.24
C THR A 113 2.98 -0.99 5.58
N TYR A 114 3.49 -1.87 4.70
CA TYR A 114 2.65 -2.84 3.99
C TYR A 114 2.11 -3.92 4.92
N ILE A 115 2.87 -4.40 5.90
CA ILE A 115 2.38 -5.34 6.91
C ILE A 115 1.23 -4.73 7.70
N ASP A 116 1.38 -3.47 8.15
CA ASP A 116 0.31 -2.76 8.85
C ASP A 116 -0.90 -2.53 7.93
N SER A 117 -0.69 -2.21 6.67
CA SER A 117 -1.73 -2.07 5.65
C SER A 117 -2.55 -3.35 5.50
N ILE A 118 -1.88 -4.49 5.28
CA ILE A 118 -2.52 -5.80 5.14
C ILE A 118 -3.33 -6.14 6.39
N LYS A 119 -2.78 -5.95 7.58
CA LYS A 119 -3.46 -6.23 8.87
C LYS A 119 -4.71 -5.39 9.07
N ASN A 120 -4.81 -4.24 8.40
CA ASN A 120 -5.97 -3.34 8.42
C ASN A 120 -6.86 -3.45 7.17
N GLY A 121 -6.65 -4.45 6.30
CA GLY A 121 -7.47 -4.67 5.12
C GLY A 121 -7.19 -3.72 3.96
N VAL A 122 -6.05 -3.04 3.96
CA VAL A 122 -5.58 -2.21 2.84
C VAL A 122 -4.75 -3.08 1.90
N THR A 123 -5.12 -3.12 0.62
CA THR A 123 -4.43 -3.92 -0.40
C THR A 123 -3.82 -3.09 -1.53
N THR A 124 -4.08 -1.78 -1.52
CA THR A 124 -3.54 -0.85 -2.52
C THR A 124 -3.07 0.42 -1.81
N VAL A 125 -1.83 0.82 -2.07
CA VAL A 125 -1.19 1.98 -1.43
C VAL A 125 -0.66 2.92 -2.49
N PHE A 126 -0.99 4.21 -2.38
CA PHE A 126 -0.40 5.29 -3.16
C PHE A 126 0.61 6.02 -2.29
N ASP A 127 1.88 5.91 -2.65
CA ASP A 127 2.99 6.50 -1.89
C ASP A 127 3.60 7.69 -2.62
N HIS A 128 3.79 8.77 -1.89
CA HIS A 128 4.63 9.89 -2.28
C HIS A 128 5.93 9.80 -1.46
N HIS A 129 6.98 9.27 -2.10
CA HIS A 129 8.22 8.92 -1.43
C HIS A 129 9.24 10.03 -1.44
N ALA A 130 9.97 10.15 -0.34
CA ALA A 130 11.16 10.98 -0.19
C ALA A 130 12.26 10.21 0.55
N SER A 131 13.46 10.22 0.00
CA SER A 131 14.67 9.65 0.63
C SER A 131 15.92 10.31 0.05
N PHE A 132 16.09 11.61 0.34
CA PHE A 132 17.16 12.42 -0.24
C PHE A 132 18.57 11.98 0.20
N GLY A 133 18.68 11.04 1.14
CA GLY A 133 19.93 10.32 1.44
C GLY A 133 20.33 9.36 0.30
N HIS A 134 19.36 8.66 -0.33
CA HIS A 134 19.56 7.72 -1.42
C HIS A 134 18.33 7.75 -2.34
N ILE A 135 18.39 8.59 -3.38
CA ILE A 135 17.27 8.81 -4.31
C ILE A 135 17.14 7.65 -5.29
N THR A 136 18.22 7.40 -6.05
CA THR A 136 18.25 6.33 -7.05
C THR A 136 18.13 4.96 -6.39
N GLY A 137 17.18 4.14 -6.87
CA GLY A 137 16.91 2.80 -6.35
C GLY A 137 15.89 2.74 -5.20
N SER A 138 15.48 3.88 -4.63
CA SER A 138 14.54 3.91 -3.51
C SER A 138 13.16 3.35 -3.88
N LEU A 139 12.59 3.75 -5.01
CA LEU A 139 11.30 3.23 -5.46
C LEU A 139 11.36 1.75 -5.82
N ASN A 140 12.51 1.27 -6.36
CA ASN A 140 12.72 -0.16 -6.61
C ASN A 140 12.74 -0.97 -5.30
N ALA A 141 13.39 -0.45 -4.26
CA ALA A 141 13.42 -1.09 -2.94
C ALA A 141 12.01 -1.21 -2.32
N ILE A 142 11.15 -0.21 -2.52
CA ILE A 142 9.75 -0.24 -2.10
C ILE A 142 8.95 -1.24 -2.96
N GLU A 143 9.16 -1.24 -4.28
CA GLU A 143 8.52 -2.16 -5.21
C GLU A 143 8.82 -3.62 -4.85
N GLU A 144 10.08 -3.94 -4.53
CA GLU A 144 10.46 -5.29 -4.09
C GLU A 144 9.69 -5.71 -2.83
N ALA A 145 9.59 -4.85 -1.83
CA ALA A 145 8.81 -5.14 -0.62
C ALA A 145 7.31 -5.34 -0.92
N ALA A 146 6.75 -4.54 -1.84
CA ALA A 146 5.36 -4.70 -2.28
C ALA A 146 5.13 -6.05 -2.97
N LYS A 147 6.06 -6.48 -3.84
CA LYS A 147 6.03 -7.80 -4.52
C LYS A 147 6.11 -8.94 -3.51
N ASP A 148 7.03 -8.86 -2.56
CA ASP A 148 7.22 -9.90 -1.55
C ASP A 148 5.98 -10.12 -0.67
N LEU A 149 5.21 -9.05 -0.44
CA LEU A 149 4.01 -9.08 0.41
C LEU A 149 2.68 -9.16 -0.38
N GLY A 150 2.73 -9.08 -1.71
CA GLY A 150 1.54 -9.13 -2.54
C GLY A 150 0.63 -7.89 -2.43
N VAL A 151 1.20 -6.71 -2.17
CA VAL A 151 0.46 -5.44 -2.08
C VAL A 151 0.56 -4.68 -3.39
N ARG A 152 -0.57 -4.19 -3.89
CA ARG A 152 -0.56 -3.25 -5.03
C ARG A 152 -0.08 -1.89 -4.57
N THR A 153 0.84 -1.32 -5.31
CA THR A 153 1.38 0.00 -4.98
C THR A 153 1.47 0.90 -6.21
N CYS A 154 1.25 2.20 -6.00
CA CYS A 154 1.53 3.25 -6.96
C CYS A 154 2.56 4.17 -6.30
N LEU A 155 3.74 4.27 -6.92
CA LEU A 155 4.88 4.98 -6.35
C LEU A 155 5.18 6.23 -7.16
N CYS A 156 5.42 7.34 -6.47
CA CYS A 156 6.04 8.52 -7.06
C CYS A 156 7.12 9.06 -6.13
N TYR A 157 8.11 9.74 -6.70
CA TYR A 157 9.19 10.35 -5.95
C TYR A 157 8.97 11.86 -5.81
N GLU A 158 9.26 12.43 -4.64
CA GLU A 158 9.25 13.88 -4.42
C GLU A 158 10.26 14.57 -5.31
N ILE A 159 9.80 15.55 -6.09
CA ILE A 159 10.67 16.43 -6.88
C ILE A 159 10.82 17.75 -6.11
N SER A 160 12.04 18.02 -5.63
CA SER A 160 12.32 19.21 -4.84
C SER A 160 13.77 19.66 -5.04
N ASP A 161 14.01 20.95 -4.93
CA ASP A 161 15.35 21.57 -4.96
C ASP A 161 15.90 21.90 -3.57
N ARG A 162 15.21 21.50 -2.51
CA ARG A 162 15.58 21.78 -1.10
C ARG A 162 16.98 21.31 -0.72
N ASP A 163 17.51 20.29 -1.38
CA ASP A 163 18.85 19.72 -1.16
C ASP A 163 19.78 19.98 -2.37
N GLY A 164 19.45 20.98 -3.19
CA GLY A 164 20.26 21.43 -4.31
C GLY A 164 19.84 20.85 -5.67
N MET A 165 20.33 21.50 -6.72
CA MET A 165 19.91 21.21 -8.09
C MET A 165 20.33 19.84 -8.62
N GLU A 166 21.41 19.25 -8.12
CA GLU A 166 21.85 17.91 -8.50
C GLU A 166 20.84 16.86 -8.04
N LYS A 167 20.46 16.90 -6.76
CA LYS A 167 19.43 16.01 -6.20
C LYS A 167 18.06 16.27 -6.83
N SER A 168 17.73 17.50 -7.16
CA SER A 168 16.51 17.83 -7.88
C SER A 168 16.46 17.13 -9.24
N LYS A 169 17.53 17.16 -10.02
CA LYS A 169 17.60 16.47 -11.33
C LYS A 169 17.54 14.94 -11.16
N GLU A 170 18.19 14.40 -10.14
CA GLU A 170 18.13 12.98 -9.82
C GLU A 170 16.69 12.55 -9.47
N SER A 171 16.00 13.32 -8.63
CA SER A 171 14.60 13.05 -8.25
C SER A 171 13.64 13.08 -9.45
N VAL A 172 13.82 14.04 -10.37
CA VAL A 172 13.08 14.07 -11.65
C VAL A 172 13.33 12.78 -12.45
N THR A 173 14.58 12.35 -12.57
CA THR A 173 14.94 11.14 -13.32
C THR A 173 14.29 9.90 -12.72
N VAL A 174 14.33 9.73 -11.40
CA VAL A 174 13.73 8.59 -10.71
C VAL A 174 12.21 8.61 -10.84
N SER A 175 11.58 9.76 -10.63
CA SER A 175 10.13 9.90 -10.76
C SER A 175 9.66 9.61 -12.19
N TYR A 176 10.35 10.13 -13.20
CA TYR A 176 10.04 9.92 -14.62
C TYR A 176 10.20 8.45 -15.04
N THR A 177 11.24 7.77 -14.57
CA THR A 177 11.49 6.36 -14.89
C THR A 177 10.33 5.48 -14.39
N HIS A 178 9.80 5.77 -13.21
CA HIS A 178 8.65 5.04 -12.65
C HIS A 178 7.32 5.39 -13.32
N LEU A 179 7.16 6.58 -13.88
CA LEU A 179 5.98 6.93 -14.67
C LEU A 179 5.89 6.17 -16.01
N THR A 180 7.02 5.71 -16.54
CA THR A 180 7.08 4.97 -17.81
C THR A 180 7.04 3.44 -17.65
N LEU A 181 7.22 2.93 -16.44
CA LEU A 181 6.99 1.54 -16.09
C LEU A 181 5.53 1.34 -15.69
N PRO A 182 4.95 0.13 -15.85
CA PRO A 182 3.62 -0.13 -15.32
C PRO A 182 3.67 0.03 -13.78
N THR A 183 3.30 1.22 -13.32
CA THR A 183 3.31 1.62 -11.92
C THR A 183 2.24 0.94 -11.07
N ILE A 184 1.38 0.13 -11.68
CA ILE A 184 0.41 -0.71 -11.00
C ILE A 184 0.92 -2.15 -11.11
N ILE A 185 1.55 -2.63 -10.06
CA ILE A 185 1.84 -4.05 -9.94
C ILE A 185 0.52 -4.71 -9.56
N ALA A 186 -0.18 -5.27 -10.56
CA ALA A 186 -1.24 -6.22 -10.31
C ALA A 186 -0.58 -7.53 -9.89
N VAL A 187 -0.72 -7.86 -8.61
CA VAL A 187 -0.39 -9.19 -8.08
C VAL A 187 -1.65 -10.02 -8.11
#